data_67df9df802dd2d12cb2b9042a6ee707c
#
_entry.id   67df9df802dd2d12cb2b9042a6ee707c
#
_cell.length_a   1.000
_cell.length_b   1.000
_cell.length_c   1.000
_cell.angle_alpha   90.00
_cell.angle_beta   90.00
_cell.angle_gamma   90.00
#
_symmetry.space_group_name_H-M   'P 1'
#
loop_
_entity.id
_entity.type
_entity.pdbx_description
1 polymer ?
#
loop_
_entity_poly.entity_id
_entity_poly.type
_entity_poly.pdbx_seq_one_letter_code
_entity_poly.pdbx_strand_id
1 'polypeptide(L)'
;DLYPHRLKLVEDGAARLGLRCIQTKANDAQIYDKSLGVFDRILCDVVCSGYGVIRRKPEIRYKDPAEGVALPQMQLAILTTSARYLAPGGRLVYSTCTLNPAENEGVVNAFLREHRELALCGEPVTCLPEQTGGDGFFYAVLEKKL
;
A
#
# COMPACT_ATOMS: atom_id res chain seq x y z
N ASP A 1 11.87 -0.03 1.45
CA ASP A 1 11.83 0.46 0.06
C ASP A 1 12.83 -0.32 -0.77
N LEU A 2 12.56 -0.48 -2.09
CA LEU A 2 13.46 -1.12 -3.03
C LEU A 2 14.79 -0.34 -3.22
N TYR A 3 14.72 1.00 -3.11
CA TYR A 3 15.82 1.90 -3.43
C TYR A 3 16.51 2.46 -2.18
N PRO A 4 17.81 2.15 -1.93
CA PRO A 4 18.52 2.63 -0.75
C PRO A 4 18.53 4.15 -0.57
N HIS A 5 18.59 4.93 -1.65
CA HIS A 5 18.59 6.40 -1.57
C HIS A 5 17.29 6.97 -0.98
N ARG A 6 16.15 6.24 -1.12
CA ARG A 6 14.87 6.64 -0.51
C ARG A 6 14.85 6.35 1.00
N LEU A 7 15.53 5.28 1.43
CA LEU A 7 15.67 4.97 2.86
C LEU A 7 16.39 6.09 3.59
N LYS A 8 17.41 6.66 2.97
CA LYS A 8 18.13 7.81 3.56
C LYS A 8 17.21 9.00 3.83
N LEU A 9 16.25 9.29 2.96
CA LEU A 9 15.27 10.36 3.20
C LEU A 9 14.40 10.09 4.46
N VAL A 10 14.07 8.82 4.71
CA VAL A 10 13.32 8.41 5.90
C VAL A 10 14.19 8.56 7.14
N GLU A 11 15.46 8.12 7.09
CA GLU A 11 16.44 8.24 8.17
C GLU A 11 16.72 9.69 8.54
N ASP A 12 16.95 10.53 7.55
CA ASP A 12 17.17 11.97 7.74
C ASP A 12 15.92 12.66 8.34
N GLY A 13 14.72 12.25 7.89
CA GLY A 13 13.46 12.71 8.46
C GLY A 13 13.28 12.29 9.92
N ALA A 14 13.58 11.04 10.25
CA ALA A 14 13.53 10.50 11.60
C ALA A 14 14.51 11.23 12.52
N ALA A 15 15.75 11.43 12.08
CA ALA A 15 16.79 12.15 12.82
C ALA A 15 16.36 13.62 13.10
N ARG A 16 15.84 14.33 12.09
CA ARG A 16 15.33 15.70 12.23
C ARG A 16 14.20 15.82 13.25
N LEU A 17 13.36 14.79 13.37
CA LEU A 17 12.23 14.74 14.31
C LEU A 17 12.61 14.12 15.68
N GLY A 18 13.86 13.68 15.87
CA GLY A 18 14.31 13.02 17.10
C GLY A 18 13.72 11.62 17.30
N LEU A 19 13.22 10.97 16.25
CA LEU A 19 12.62 9.64 16.32
C LEU A 19 13.70 8.55 16.31
N ARG A 20 13.65 7.64 17.29
CA ARG A 20 14.57 6.50 17.44
C ARG A 20 13.91 5.14 17.22
N CYS A 21 12.59 5.13 16.95
CA CYS A 21 11.79 3.91 16.79
C CYS A 21 11.66 3.46 15.31
N ILE A 22 12.30 4.16 14.36
CA ILE A 22 12.21 3.84 12.94
C ILE A 22 13.43 3.02 12.54
N GLN A 23 13.18 1.90 11.88
CA GLN A 23 14.19 1.08 11.22
C GLN A 23 13.90 1.02 9.74
N THR A 24 14.92 1.22 8.91
CA THR A 24 14.80 1.14 7.46
C THR A 24 15.45 -0.14 6.94
N LYS A 25 14.95 -0.65 5.82
CA LYS A 25 15.51 -1.82 5.16
C LYS A 25 15.31 -1.75 3.65
N ALA A 26 16.39 -1.98 2.90
CA ALA A 26 16.29 -2.19 1.46
C ALA A 26 15.65 -3.57 1.21
N ASN A 27 14.47 -3.60 0.58
CA ASN A 27 13.74 -4.83 0.30
C ASN A 27 12.78 -4.61 -0.87
N ASP A 28 12.66 -5.60 -1.75
CA ASP A 28 11.54 -5.68 -2.68
C ASP A 28 10.32 -6.23 -1.94
N ALA A 29 9.26 -5.42 -1.85
CA ALA A 29 8.05 -5.78 -1.13
C ALA A 29 7.29 -6.98 -1.76
N GLN A 30 7.62 -7.36 -3.00
CA GLN A 30 7.08 -8.56 -3.62
C GLN A 30 7.77 -9.84 -3.11
N ILE A 31 8.95 -9.71 -2.49
CA ILE A 31 9.77 -10.84 -2.04
C ILE A 31 9.71 -10.97 -0.52
N TYR A 32 9.28 -12.13 -0.03
CA TYR A 32 9.23 -12.40 1.41
C TYR A 32 10.62 -12.53 2.02
N ASP A 33 10.90 -11.69 3.00
CA ASP A 33 12.14 -11.74 3.80
C ASP A 33 11.82 -12.19 5.23
N LYS A 34 12.10 -13.45 5.52
CA LYS A 34 11.85 -14.05 6.85
C LYS A 34 12.55 -13.34 8.01
N SER A 35 13.58 -12.54 7.74
CA SER A 35 14.32 -11.83 8.78
C SER A 35 13.55 -10.64 9.36
N LEU A 36 12.48 -10.17 8.70
CA LEU A 36 11.64 -9.08 9.19
C LEU A 36 10.72 -9.48 10.36
N GLY A 37 10.42 -10.78 10.49
CA GLY A 37 9.56 -11.28 11.56
C GLY A 37 8.08 -11.05 11.29
N VAL A 38 7.31 -10.83 12.36
CA VAL A 38 5.84 -10.72 12.34
C VAL A 38 5.43 -9.40 12.98
N PHE A 39 4.36 -8.78 12.48
CA PHE A 39 3.87 -7.47 12.93
C PHE A 39 2.37 -7.51 13.25
N ASP A 40 1.98 -6.76 14.26
CA ASP A 40 0.55 -6.59 14.63
C ASP A 40 -0.17 -5.58 13.72
N ARG A 41 0.57 -4.64 13.14
CA ARG A 41 0.05 -3.57 12.28
C ARG A 41 0.95 -3.39 11.06
N ILE A 42 0.34 -3.42 9.88
CA ILE A 42 1.05 -3.24 8.60
C ILE A 42 0.34 -2.16 7.80
N LEU A 43 1.10 -1.21 7.27
CA LEU A 43 0.64 -0.29 6.22
C LEU A 43 1.27 -0.70 4.90
N CYS A 44 0.43 -1.09 3.96
CA CYS A 44 0.80 -1.50 2.61
C CYS A 44 0.37 -0.39 1.64
N ASP A 45 1.15 0.70 1.61
CA ASP A 45 0.97 1.82 0.68
C ASP A 45 1.74 1.52 -0.59
N VAL A 46 1.02 1.11 -1.63
CA VAL A 46 1.63 0.51 -2.82
C VAL A 46 1.88 1.54 -3.94
N VAL A 47 2.84 1.23 -4.81
CA VAL A 47 3.00 1.96 -6.07
C VAL A 47 1.72 1.83 -6.90
N CYS A 48 1.23 2.95 -7.45
CA CYS A 48 -0.01 2.99 -8.22
C CYS A 48 0.08 4.00 -9.37
N SER A 49 -0.95 4.06 -10.23
CA SER A 49 -1.04 5.00 -11.36
C SER A 49 -1.06 6.47 -10.90
N GLY A 50 -1.50 6.74 -9.67
CA GLY A 50 -1.52 8.08 -9.09
C GLY A 50 -2.66 8.97 -9.60
N TYR A 51 -3.71 8.43 -10.20
CA TYR A 51 -4.82 9.23 -10.75
C TYR A 51 -5.56 10.08 -9.70
N GLY A 52 -5.43 9.75 -8.41
CA GLY A 52 -6.01 10.56 -7.33
C GLY A 52 -5.26 11.87 -7.07
N VAL A 53 -3.98 11.97 -7.48
CA VAL A 53 -3.13 13.15 -7.20
C VAL A 53 -2.87 14.04 -8.43
N ILE A 54 -3.66 13.88 -9.49
CA ILE A 54 -3.53 14.64 -10.76
C ILE A 54 -3.52 16.16 -10.51
N ARG A 55 -4.29 16.63 -9.51
CA ARG A 55 -4.34 18.05 -9.17
C ARG A 55 -2.97 18.62 -8.78
N ARG A 56 -2.14 17.81 -8.11
CA ARG A 56 -0.78 18.20 -7.70
C ARG A 56 0.31 17.75 -8.67
N LYS A 57 0.01 16.72 -9.46
CA LYS A 57 0.93 16.13 -10.45
C LYS A 57 0.24 16.03 -11.80
N PRO A 58 0.01 17.18 -12.49
CA PRO A 58 -0.77 17.21 -13.75
C PRO A 58 -0.12 16.41 -14.88
N GLU A 59 1.18 16.13 -14.81
CA GLU A 59 1.92 15.29 -15.75
C GLU A 59 1.39 13.85 -15.82
N ILE A 60 0.70 13.36 -14.80
CA ILE A 60 0.06 12.04 -14.78
C ILE A 60 -0.96 11.89 -15.92
N ARG A 61 -1.58 12.99 -16.35
CA ARG A 61 -2.55 13.01 -17.47
C ARG A 61 -1.95 12.60 -18.81
N TYR A 62 -0.64 12.69 -18.94
CA TYR A 62 0.10 12.41 -20.18
C TYR A 62 0.83 11.07 -20.16
N LYS A 63 0.69 10.30 -19.06
CA LYS A 63 1.21 8.93 -19.01
C LYS A 63 0.46 8.03 -19.98
N ASP A 64 1.19 7.12 -20.59
CA ASP A 64 0.57 6.06 -21.40
C ASP A 64 -0.25 5.13 -20.46
N PRO A 65 -1.56 4.95 -20.69
CA PRO A 65 -2.34 4.01 -19.91
C PRO A 65 -1.78 2.58 -19.90
N ALA A 66 -1.05 2.18 -20.93
CA ALA A 66 -0.41 0.86 -21.01
C ALA A 66 0.64 0.64 -19.90
N GLU A 67 1.28 1.70 -19.40
CA GLU A 67 2.25 1.61 -18.29
C GLU A 67 1.59 1.13 -16.99
N GLY A 68 0.28 1.36 -16.83
CA GLY A 68 -0.49 0.98 -15.65
C GLY A 68 -1.04 -0.45 -15.65
N VAL A 69 -1.00 -1.15 -16.78
CA VAL A 69 -1.67 -2.47 -16.94
C VAL A 69 -1.10 -3.54 -15.99
N ALA A 70 0.19 -3.51 -15.70
CA ALA A 70 0.84 -4.47 -14.81
C ALA A 70 0.71 -4.10 -13.31
N LEU A 71 0.26 -2.89 -12.95
CA LEU A 71 0.21 -2.43 -11.57
C LEU A 71 -0.68 -3.28 -10.66
N PRO A 72 -1.92 -3.68 -11.04
CA PRO A 72 -2.75 -4.51 -10.18
C PRO A 72 -2.10 -5.84 -9.81
N GLN A 73 -1.37 -6.46 -10.73
CA GLN A 73 -0.68 -7.72 -10.46
C GLN A 73 0.49 -7.52 -9.47
N MET A 74 1.28 -6.47 -9.66
CA MET A 74 2.37 -6.11 -8.74
C MET A 74 1.82 -5.78 -7.34
N GLN A 75 0.74 -5.01 -7.27
CA GLN A 75 0.07 -4.62 -6.02
C GLN A 75 -0.46 -5.84 -5.27
N LEU A 76 -1.07 -6.79 -5.98
CA LEU A 76 -1.52 -8.06 -5.41
C LEU A 76 -0.35 -8.86 -4.84
N ALA A 77 0.78 -8.93 -5.54
CA ALA A 77 1.97 -9.62 -5.06
C ALA A 77 2.53 -8.96 -3.78
N ILE A 78 2.58 -7.63 -3.74
CA ILE A 78 3.01 -6.86 -2.55
C ILE A 78 2.05 -7.11 -1.38
N LEU A 79 0.75 -7.05 -1.60
CA LEU A 79 -0.28 -7.28 -0.57
C LEU A 79 -0.19 -8.72 -0.02
N THR A 80 -0.05 -9.71 -0.91
CA THR A 80 0.13 -11.12 -0.55
C THR A 80 1.38 -11.33 0.30
N THR A 81 2.49 -10.74 -0.08
CA THR A 81 3.75 -10.82 0.68
C THR A 81 3.63 -10.11 2.03
N SER A 82 3.00 -8.92 2.05
CA SER A 82 2.77 -8.16 3.29
C SER A 82 1.90 -8.93 4.29
N ALA A 83 0.86 -9.63 3.82
CA ALA A 83 -0.01 -10.44 4.66
C ALA A 83 0.70 -11.61 5.37
N ARG A 84 1.82 -12.10 4.82
CA ARG A 84 2.64 -13.16 5.44
C ARG A 84 3.33 -12.69 6.72
N TYR A 85 3.57 -11.40 6.86
CA TYR A 85 4.14 -10.80 8.05
C TYR A 85 3.10 -10.47 9.13
N LEU A 86 1.80 -10.61 8.84
CA LEU A 86 0.74 -10.22 9.76
C LEU A 86 0.51 -11.29 10.83
N ALA A 87 0.57 -10.87 12.10
CA ALA A 87 0.24 -11.70 13.25
C ALA A 87 -1.25 -12.13 13.24
N PRO A 88 -1.62 -13.27 13.85
CA PRO A 88 -3.02 -13.57 14.15
C PRO A 88 -3.67 -12.42 14.94
N GLY A 89 -4.87 -11.98 14.56
CA GLY A 89 -5.54 -10.80 15.14
C GLY A 89 -4.91 -9.45 14.73
N GLY A 90 -3.88 -9.46 13.89
CA GLY A 90 -3.25 -8.26 13.36
C GLY A 90 -4.08 -7.58 12.28
N ARG A 91 -3.79 -6.30 12.02
CA ARG A 91 -4.45 -5.51 10.97
C ARG A 91 -3.47 -5.03 9.93
N LEU A 92 -3.88 -5.12 8.67
CA LEU A 92 -3.16 -4.62 7.51
C LEU A 92 -4.04 -3.60 6.80
N VAL A 93 -3.48 -2.43 6.51
CA VAL A 93 -4.12 -1.42 5.67
C VAL A 93 -3.48 -1.48 4.29
N TYR A 94 -4.27 -1.76 3.27
CA TYR A 94 -3.91 -1.58 1.87
C TYR A 94 -4.32 -0.19 1.42
N SER A 95 -3.42 0.56 0.76
CA SER A 95 -3.74 1.91 0.29
C SER A 95 -3.10 2.26 -1.04
N THR A 96 -3.76 3.17 -1.77
CA THR A 96 -3.28 3.74 -3.03
C THR A 96 -3.65 5.22 -3.14
N CYS A 97 -2.87 6.00 -3.87
CA CYS A 97 -3.24 7.36 -4.27
C CYS A 97 -3.86 7.40 -5.68
N THR A 98 -4.63 6.36 -6.05
CA THR A 98 -5.35 6.30 -7.33
C THR A 98 -6.85 6.13 -7.12
N LEU A 99 -7.63 6.52 -8.11
CA LEU A 99 -9.08 6.29 -8.17
C LEU A 99 -9.43 5.15 -9.16
N ASN A 100 -8.44 4.40 -9.63
CA ASN A 100 -8.66 3.29 -10.54
C ASN A 100 -9.20 2.05 -9.79
N PRO A 101 -10.45 1.61 -10.05
CA PRO A 101 -11.02 0.46 -9.34
C PRO A 101 -10.24 -0.84 -9.54
N ALA A 102 -9.54 -1.00 -10.66
CA ALA A 102 -8.72 -2.20 -10.92
C ALA A 102 -7.54 -2.31 -9.95
N GLU A 103 -6.99 -1.16 -9.50
CA GLU A 103 -5.90 -1.06 -8.53
C GLU A 103 -6.39 -1.03 -7.07
N ASN A 104 -7.67 -0.79 -6.86
CA ASN A 104 -8.33 -0.62 -5.56
C ASN A 104 -9.13 -1.88 -5.20
N GLU A 105 -10.44 -1.85 -5.38
CA GLU A 105 -11.33 -2.96 -5.05
C GLU A 105 -10.96 -4.24 -5.82
N GLY A 106 -10.47 -4.08 -7.06
CA GLY A 106 -10.04 -5.20 -7.89
C GLY A 106 -8.95 -6.02 -7.22
N VAL A 107 -7.91 -5.36 -6.69
CA VAL A 107 -6.79 -6.00 -5.97
C VAL A 107 -7.27 -6.60 -4.65
N VAL A 108 -8.03 -5.85 -3.85
CA VAL A 108 -8.55 -6.33 -2.55
C VAL A 108 -9.43 -7.56 -2.72
N ASN A 109 -10.34 -7.55 -3.70
CA ASN A 109 -11.23 -8.67 -3.99
C ASN A 109 -10.47 -9.90 -4.51
N ALA A 110 -9.46 -9.70 -5.36
CA ALA A 110 -8.61 -10.78 -5.83
C ALA A 110 -7.86 -11.43 -4.66
N PHE A 111 -7.27 -10.60 -3.80
CA PHE A 111 -6.55 -11.05 -2.60
C PHE A 111 -7.45 -11.87 -1.66
N LEU A 112 -8.64 -11.38 -1.32
CA LEU A 112 -9.55 -12.06 -0.39
C LEU A 112 -10.13 -13.38 -0.91
N ARG A 113 -10.15 -13.59 -2.22
CA ARG A 113 -10.52 -14.90 -2.80
C ARG A 113 -9.53 -15.99 -2.45
N GLU A 114 -8.24 -15.64 -2.35
CA GLU A 114 -7.15 -16.59 -2.11
C GLU A 114 -6.76 -16.70 -0.62
N HIS A 115 -7.05 -15.65 0.17
CA HIS A 115 -6.65 -15.52 1.57
C HIS A 115 -7.85 -15.55 2.52
N ARG A 116 -8.43 -16.76 2.72
CA ARG A 116 -9.64 -16.96 3.56
C ARG A 116 -9.41 -16.73 5.05
N GLU A 117 -8.16 -16.69 5.48
CA GLU A 117 -7.74 -16.35 6.83
C GLU A 117 -7.80 -14.83 7.12
N LEU A 118 -7.99 -14.01 6.09
CA LEU A 118 -8.19 -12.56 6.24
C LEU A 118 -9.62 -12.17 5.88
N ALA A 119 -10.08 -11.08 6.48
CA ALA A 119 -11.37 -10.47 6.20
C ALA A 119 -11.25 -8.94 6.22
N LEU A 120 -12.19 -8.26 5.55
CA LEU A 120 -12.33 -6.80 5.69
C LEU A 120 -12.79 -6.45 7.11
N CYS A 121 -12.18 -5.41 7.66
CA CYS A 121 -12.61 -4.75 8.89
C CYS A 121 -13.31 -3.43 8.52
N GLY A 122 -14.58 -3.51 8.22
CA GLY A 122 -15.38 -2.42 7.65
C GLY A 122 -15.33 -2.39 6.10
N GLU A 123 -16.05 -1.45 5.53
CA GLU A 123 -16.08 -1.25 4.08
C GLU A 123 -14.81 -0.55 3.60
N PRO A 124 -14.28 -0.90 2.40
CA PRO A 124 -13.23 -0.10 1.75
C PRO A 124 -13.69 1.34 1.53
N VAL A 125 -12.77 2.27 1.63
CA VAL A 125 -13.06 3.70 1.51
C VAL A 125 -12.34 4.31 0.33
N THR A 126 -13.11 4.97 -0.54
CA THR A 126 -12.58 5.85 -1.60
C THR A 126 -12.79 7.30 -1.18
N CYS A 127 -11.70 8.02 -0.95
CA CYS A 127 -11.72 9.45 -0.68
C CYS A 127 -11.76 10.21 -2.01
N LEU A 128 -12.84 10.91 -2.29
CA LEU A 128 -12.97 11.74 -3.49
C LEU A 128 -12.58 13.19 -3.20
N PRO A 129 -11.85 13.87 -4.10
CA PRO A 129 -11.41 15.26 -3.88
C PRO A 129 -12.53 16.23 -3.58
N GLU A 130 -13.68 16.08 -4.23
CA GLU A 130 -14.86 16.92 -4.03
C GLU A 130 -15.53 16.74 -2.67
N GLN A 131 -15.32 15.59 -2.03
CA GLN A 131 -15.90 15.29 -0.70
C GLN A 131 -14.97 15.69 0.43
N THR A 132 -13.65 15.50 0.22
CA THR A 132 -12.65 15.68 1.29
C THR A 132 -11.87 16.98 1.19
N GLY A 133 -11.90 17.65 0.03
CA GLY A 133 -11.04 18.80 -0.29
C GLY A 133 -9.57 18.43 -0.49
N GLY A 134 -9.22 17.16 -0.25
CA GLY A 134 -7.89 16.58 -0.40
C GLY A 134 -7.61 16.00 -1.80
N ASP A 135 -6.69 15.06 -1.86
CA ASP A 135 -6.44 14.24 -3.04
C ASP A 135 -7.37 13.03 -3.07
N GLY A 136 -7.48 12.41 -4.25
CA GLY A 136 -8.12 11.10 -4.39
C GLY A 136 -7.25 10.01 -3.74
N PHE A 137 -7.86 9.18 -2.92
CA PHE A 137 -7.18 8.14 -2.18
C PHE A 137 -8.11 6.95 -1.94
N PHE A 138 -7.54 5.76 -1.85
CA PHE A 138 -8.28 4.54 -1.49
C PHE A 138 -7.58 3.82 -0.35
N TYR A 139 -8.35 3.22 0.56
CA TYR A 139 -7.83 2.27 1.52
C TYR A 139 -8.84 1.20 1.91
N ALA A 140 -8.32 0.04 2.25
CA ALA A 140 -9.06 -1.09 2.82
C ALA A 140 -8.33 -1.62 4.05
N VAL A 141 -9.06 -1.86 5.13
CA VAL A 141 -8.53 -2.45 6.35
C VAL A 141 -8.83 -3.94 6.36
N LEU A 142 -7.78 -4.75 6.48
CA LEU A 142 -7.84 -6.21 6.54
C LEU A 142 -7.45 -6.68 7.94
N GLU A 143 -8.12 -7.69 8.46
CA GLU A 143 -7.80 -8.32 9.73
C GLU A 143 -7.57 -9.82 9.55
N LYS A 144 -6.51 -10.33 10.17
CA LYS A 144 -6.21 -11.76 10.18
C LYS A 144 -6.96 -12.44 11.33
N LYS A 145 -7.72 -13.47 11.00
CA LYS A 145 -8.43 -14.28 12.00
C LYS A 145 -7.46 -14.87 13.02
N LEU A 146 -7.95 -15.10 14.24
CA LEU A 146 -7.21 -15.75 15.32
C LEU A 146 -6.92 -17.22 15.01
#